data_f08877e11cb4f4055c6ffdf1d9d6917c
#
_entry.id   f08877e11cb4f4055c6ffdf1d9d6917c
#
_cell.length_a   1.000
_cell.length_b   1.000
_cell.length_c   1.000
_cell.angle_alpha   90.00
_cell.angle_beta   90.00
_cell.angle_gamma   90.00
#
_symmetry.space_group_name_H-M   'P 1'
#
loop_
_entity.id
_entity.type
_entity.pdbx_description
1 polymer ?
#
loop_
_entity_poly.entity_id
_entity_poly.type
_entity_poly.pdbx_seq_one_letter_code
_entity_poly.pdbx_strand_id
1 'polypeptide(L)'
;MKRKRLLDSYALLAYLNREDGFEKVRNVLANAQKSSLPVLMNELNVGETYYILYRKRGHEQAEYFLDTVLAGLPISMISNDFNVVISASKIKARHALSFADCFAVATAQRENAVILTGDPEFKNVEKFVKIDWLTK
;
A
#
# COMPACT_ATOMS: atom_id res chain seq x y z
N MET A 1 20.29 8.73 -2.47
CA MET A 1 19.04 8.70 -3.21
C MET A 1 17.95 8.03 -2.37
N LYS A 2 16.81 8.67 -2.24
CA LYS A 2 15.71 8.10 -1.46
C LYS A 2 15.08 6.94 -2.22
N ARG A 3 14.82 5.85 -1.51
CA ARG A 3 14.10 4.73 -2.09
C ARG A 3 12.62 5.07 -2.23
N LYS A 4 11.97 4.49 -3.23
CA LYS A 4 10.53 4.63 -3.41
C LYS A 4 9.80 4.05 -2.21
N ARG A 5 8.68 4.66 -1.87
CA ARG A 5 7.75 4.12 -0.86
C ARG A 5 6.59 3.44 -1.57
N LEU A 6 6.11 2.36 -0.97
CA LEU A 6 4.92 1.66 -1.45
C LEU A 6 3.95 1.56 -0.29
N LEU A 7 2.70 1.96 -0.52
CA LEU A 7 1.65 1.83 0.49
C LEU A 7 0.90 0.51 0.31
N ASP A 8 0.55 -0.12 1.43
CA ASP A 8 -0.48 -1.16 1.43
C ASP A 8 -1.83 -0.52 1.80
N SER A 9 -2.88 -1.33 1.86
CA SER A 9 -4.20 -0.84 2.23
C SER A 9 -4.24 -0.36 3.68
N TYR A 10 -3.50 -0.99 4.58
CA TYR A 10 -3.43 -0.60 5.98
C TYR A 10 -2.98 0.86 6.11
N ALA A 11 -1.88 1.21 5.44
CA ALA A 11 -1.32 2.56 5.51
C ALA A 11 -2.29 3.60 4.94
N LEU A 12 -2.88 3.30 3.78
CA LEU A 12 -3.81 4.26 3.17
C LEU A 12 -5.06 4.44 4.03
N LEU A 13 -5.61 3.37 4.58
CA LEU A 13 -6.76 3.45 5.47
C LEU A 13 -6.44 4.22 6.76
N ALA A 14 -5.25 4.02 7.32
CA ALA A 14 -4.82 4.78 8.48
C ALA A 14 -4.83 6.29 8.19
N TYR A 15 -4.35 6.66 7.00
CA TYR A 15 -4.35 8.05 6.56
C TYR A 15 -5.78 8.59 6.38
N LEU A 16 -6.62 7.83 5.69
CA LEU A 16 -7.99 8.27 5.39
C LEU A 16 -8.85 8.37 6.64
N ASN A 17 -8.66 7.48 7.60
CA ASN A 17 -9.47 7.41 8.81
C ASN A 17 -8.81 8.08 10.01
N ARG A 18 -7.67 8.73 9.83
CA ARG A 18 -6.88 9.38 10.88
C ARG A 18 -6.59 8.46 12.05
N GLU A 19 -6.22 7.23 11.74
CA GLU A 19 -5.81 6.24 12.73
C GLU A 19 -4.33 6.40 13.09
N ASP A 20 -3.85 5.63 14.06
CA ASP A 20 -2.46 5.72 14.51
C ASP A 20 -1.50 5.58 13.33
N GLY A 21 -0.56 6.50 13.25
CA GLY A 21 0.42 6.51 12.17
C GLY A 21 0.02 7.35 10.96
N PHE A 22 -1.17 7.96 10.95
CA PHE A 22 -1.64 8.72 9.79
C PHE A 22 -0.70 9.88 9.44
N GLU A 23 -0.07 10.48 10.44
CA GLU A 23 0.84 11.62 10.22
C GLU A 23 2.06 11.21 9.39
N LYS A 24 2.57 10.00 9.62
CA LYS A 24 3.69 9.50 8.84
C LYS A 24 3.30 9.32 7.38
N VAL A 25 2.14 8.76 7.12
CA VAL A 25 1.63 8.61 5.75
C VAL A 25 1.44 9.98 5.11
N ARG A 26 0.84 10.91 5.84
CA ARG A 26 0.65 12.28 5.35
C ARG A 26 1.97 12.90 4.95
N ASN A 27 3.01 12.75 5.79
CA ASN A 27 4.32 13.32 5.51
C ASN A 27 4.97 12.68 4.28
N VAL A 28 4.83 11.37 4.12
CA VAL A 28 5.34 10.66 2.94
C VAL A 28 4.64 11.17 1.68
N LEU A 29 3.32 11.32 1.73
CA LEU A 29 2.56 11.85 0.59
C LEU A 29 2.94 13.31 0.27
N ALA A 30 3.10 14.14 1.30
CA ALA A 30 3.49 15.54 1.11
C ALA A 30 4.88 15.64 0.47
N ASN A 31 5.83 14.81 0.90
CA ASN A 31 7.16 14.79 0.32
C ASN A 31 7.13 14.30 -1.14
N ALA A 32 6.29 13.33 -1.44
CA ALA A 32 6.11 12.84 -2.81
C ALA A 32 5.58 13.95 -3.72
N GLN A 33 4.62 14.72 -3.22
CA GLN A 33 4.06 15.84 -3.97
C GLN A 33 5.12 16.90 -4.30
N LYS A 34 5.97 17.22 -3.32
CA LYS A 34 7.03 18.22 -3.50
C LYS A 34 8.13 17.76 -4.43
N SER A 35 8.51 16.49 -4.34
CA SER A 35 9.64 15.95 -5.11
C SER A 35 9.23 15.45 -6.50
N SER A 36 7.95 15.44 -6.81
CA SER A 36 7.40 14.86 -8.05
C SER A 36 7.76 13.38 -8.21
N LEU A 37 8.03 12.69 -7.10
CA LEU A 37 8.32 11.26 -7.09
C LEU A 37 7.15 10.55 -6.40
N PRO A 38 6.24 9.93 -7.16
CA PRO A 38 5.02 9.38 -6.58
C PRO A 38 5.30 8.20 -5.66
N VAL A 39 4.39 8.02 -4.72
CA VAL A 39 4.33 6.84 -3.89
C VAL A 39 3.64 5.74 -4.71
N LEU A 40 4.12 4.52 -4.58
CA LEU A 40 3.56 3.38 -5.32
C LEU A 40 2.47 2.70 -4.51
N MET A 41 1.51 2.12 -5.20
CA MET A 41 0.50 1.27 -4.58
C MET A 41 0.00 0.26 -5.60
N ASN A 42 0.01 -1.02 -5.24
CA ASN A 42 -0.50 -2.06 -6.11
C ASN A 42 -2.02 -1.94 -6.23
N GLU A 43 -2.55 -2.12 -7.42
CA GLU A 43 -3.98 -1.97 -7.64
C GLU A 43 -4.85 -2.94 -6.83
N LEU A 44 -4.32 -4.11 -6.43
CA LEU A 44 -5.04 -5.00 -5.52
C LEU A 44 -5.22 -4.38 -4.14
N ASN A 45 -4.23 -3.64 -3.67
CA ASN A 45 -4.34 -2.93 -2.40
C ASN A 45 -5.28 -1.73 -2.51
N VAL A 46 -5.36 -1.11 -3.68
CA VAL A 46 -6.36 -0.07 -3.95
C VAL A 46 -7.76 -0.68 -3.89
N GLY A 47 -7.95 -1.83 -4.55
CA GLY A 47 -9.23 -2.53 -4.51
C GLY A 47 -9.63 -2.95 -3.10
N GLU A 48 -8.65 -3.40 -2.31
CA GLU A 48 -8.90 -3.75 -0.92
C GLU A 48 -9.34 -2.53 -0.10
N THR A 49 -8.68 -1.40 -0.30
CA THR A 49 -9.07 -0.14 0.34
C THR A 49 -10.52 0.22 -0.05
N TYR A 50 -10.84 0.08 -1.32
CA TYR A 50 -12.17 0.38 -1.83
C TYR A 50 -13.25 -0.48 -1.16
N TYR A 51 -13.06 -1.81 -1.13
CA TYR A 51 -14.12 -2.67 -0.58
C TYR A 51 -14.28 -2.51 0.93
N ILE A 52 -13.20 -2.20 1.64
CA ILE A 52 -13.27 -1.94 3.08
C ILE A 52 -14.08 -0.68 3.34
N LEU A 53 -13.81 0.40 2.58
CA LEU A 53 -14.60 1.62 2.67
C LEU A 53 -16.07 1.37 2.31
N TYR A 54 -16.30 0.58 1.27
CA TYR A 54 -17.64 0.24 0.84
C TYR A 54 -18.43 -0.43 1.97
N ARG A 55 -17.82 -1.43 2.61
CA ARG A 55 -18.47 -2.16 3.70
C ARG A 55 -18.74 -1.29 4.92
N LYS A 56 -17.80 -0.40 5.25
CA LYS A 56 -17.90 0.40 6.47
C LYS A 56 -18.69 1.67 6.29
N ARG A 57 -18.66 2.28 5.11
CA ARG A 57 -19.20 3.63 4.87
C ARG A 57 -20.16 3.72 3.70
N GLY A 58 -20.33 2.64 2.94
CA GLY A 58 -21.27 2.57 1.84
C GLY A 58 -20.69 2.94 0.49
N HIS A 59 -21.49 2.70 -0.55
CA HIS A 59 -21.09 2.86 -1.94
C HIS A 59 -20.63 4.28 -2.27
N GLU A 60 -21.35 5.30 -1.79
CA GLU A 60 -21.01 6.69 -2.13
C GLU A 60 -19.63 7.09 -1.64
N GLN A 61 -19.27 6.67 -0.41
CA GLN A 61 -17.96 6.99 0.15
C GLN A 61 -16.85 6.23 -0.58
N ALA A 62 -17.10 5.00 -0.98
CA ALA A 62 -16.13 4.22 -1.76
C ALA A 62 -15.89 4.86 -3.12
N GLU A 63 -16.97 5.31 -3.81
CA GLU A 63 -16.82 6.00 -5.09
C GLU A 63 -16.12 7.34 -4.94
N TYR A 64 -16.41 8.08 -3.89
CA TYR A 64 -15.75 9.34 -3.62
C TYR A 64 -14.22 9.12 -3.43
N PHE A 65 -13.86 8.05 -2.74
CA PHE A 65 -12.45 7.68 -2.60
C PHE A 65 -11.78 7.51 -3.96
N LEU A 66 -12.39 6.74 -4.86
CA LEU A 66 -11.80 6.52 -6.19
C LEU A 66 -11.74 7.79 -7.02
N ASP A 67 -12.86 8.50 -7.11
CA ASP A 67 -13.03 9.58 -8.08
C ASP A 67 -12.36 10.87 -7.65
N THR A 68 -12.21 11.08 -6.35
CA THR A 68 -11.73 12.35 -5.80
C THR A 68 -10.47 12.18 -4.97
N VAL A 69 -10.53 11.35 -3.95
CA VAL A 69 -9.42 11.26 -2.99
C VAL A 69 -8.18 10.65 -3.63
N LEU A 70 -8.33 9.46 -4.20
CA LEU A 70 -7.21 8.75 -4.83
C LEU A 70 -6.64 9.54 -6.01
N ALA A 71 -7.53 10.10 -6.83
CA ALA A 71 -7.13 10.88 -8.00
C ALA A 71 -6.32 12.12 -7.62
N GLY A 72 -6.55 12.68 -6.43
CA GLY A 72 -5.84 13.86 -5.95
C GLY A 72 -4.55 13.58 -5.18
N LEU A 73 -4.23 12.32 -4.93
CA LEU A 73 -3.02 11.95 -4.18
C LEU A 73 -1.86 11.63 -5.13
N PRO A 74 -0.61 11.88 -4.70
CA PRO A 74 0.57 11.57 -5.51
C PRO A 74 0.89 10.06 -5.45
N ILE A 75 -0.06 9.24 -5.85
CA ILE A 75 0.05 7.78 -5.84
C ILE A 75 0.05 7.27 -7.27
N SER A 76 1.05 6.47 -7.60
CA SER A 76 1.13 5.77 -8.87
C SER A 76 0.67 4.34 -8.66
N MET A 77 -0.43 3.96 -9.31
CA MET A 77 -0.96 2.59 -9.21
C MET A 77 -0.16 1.65 -10.09
N ILE A 78 0.16 0.49 -9.55
CA ILE A 78 0.91 -0.55 -10.23
C ILE A 78 -0.04 -1.68 -10.59
N SER A 79 -0.16 -1.95 -11.89
CA SER A 79 -0.93 -3.07 -12.41
C SER A 79 -0.13 -4.36 -12.31
N ASN A 80 -0.82 -5.49 -12.36
CA ASN A 80 -0.22 -6.80 -12.20
C ASN A 80 -0.18 -7.56 -13.51
N ASP A 81 1.02 -7.89 -13.97
CA ASP A 81 1.17 -8.88 -15.02
C ASP A 81 1.25 -10.28 -14.40
N PHE A 82 1.26 -11.31 -15.24
CA PHE A 82 1.25 -12.68 -14.75
C PHE A 82 2.50 -13.02 -13.93
N ASN A 83 3.65 -12.43 -14.26
CA ASN A 83 4.87 -12.65 -13.48
C ASN A 83 4.73 -12.18 -12.05
N VAL A 84 4.08 -11.05 -11.83
CA VAL A 84 3.81 -10.55 -10.47
C VAL A 84 2.83 -11.46 -9.75
N VAL A 85 1.81 -11.97 -10.44
CA VAL A 85 0.86 -12.91 -9.85
C VAL A 85 1.60 -14.15 -9.34
N ILE A 86 2.51 -14.71 -10.14
CA ILE A 86 3.28 -15.88 -9.72
C ILE A 86 4.23 -15.55 -8.59
N SER A 87 4.91 -14.40 -8.63
CA SER A 87 5.79 -13.98 -7.54
C SER A 87 5.03 -13.85 -6.23
N ALA A 88 3.85 -13.22 -6.25
CA ALA A 88 2.99 -13.10 -5.07
C ALA A 88 2.52 -14.46 -4.58
N SER A 89 2.22 -15.36 -5.49
CA SER A 89 1.77 -16.71 -5.16
C SER A 89 2.86 -17.52 -4.47
N LYS A 90 4.11 -17.37 -4.90
CA LYS A 90 5.26 -18.01 -4.23
C LYS A 90 5.43 -17.48 -2.80
N ILE A 91 5.25 -16.18 -2.60
CA ILE A 91 5.32 -15.59 -1.28
C ILE A 91 4.21 -16.16 -0.40
N LYS A 92 2.99 -16.21 -0.93
CA LYS A 92 1.83 -16.75 -0.20
C LYS A 92 2.05 -18.20 0.21
N ALA A 93 2.69 -18.98 -0.65
CA ALA A 93 2.94 -20.39 -0.35
C ALA A 93 3.89 -20.61 0.82
N ARG A 94 4.73 -19.62 1.13
CA ARG A 94 5.81 -19.76 2.13
C ARG A 94 5.60 -18.93 3.40
N HIS A 95 4.68 -17.97 3.37
CA HIS A 95 4.56 -17.00 4.46
C HIS A 95 3.11 -16.76 4.86
N ALA A 96 2.90 -16.50 6.15
CA ALA A 96 1.58 -16.17 6.70
C ALA A 96 1.29 -14.70 6.44
N LEU A 97 0.72 -14.41 5.28
CA LEU A 97 0.44 -13.06 4.81
C LEU A 97 -0.79 -13.15 3.90
N SER A 98 -1.68 -12.17 3.93
CA SER A 98 -2.83 -12.18 3.03
C SER A 98 -2.38 -12.14 1.58
N PHE A 99 -3.22 -12.63 0.66
CA PHE A 99 -2.84 -12.69 -0.75
C PHE A 99 -2.61 -11.27 -1.31
N ALA A 100 -3.47 -10.33 -0.96
CA ALA A 100 -3.28 -8.94 -1.38
C ALA A 100 -1.94 -8.37 -0.90
N ASP A 101 -1.55 -8.67 0.33
CA ASP A 101 -0.28 -8.21 0.89
C ASP A 101 0.91 -8.86 0.20
N CYS A 102 0.76 -10.09 -0.29
CA CYS A 102 1.80 -10.74 -1.09
C CYS A 102 2.07 -9.97 -2.40
N PHE A 103 1.04 -9.35 -2.97
CA PHE A 103 1.22 -8.48 -4.14
C PHE A 103 1.98 -7.21 -3.78
N ALA A 104 1.74 -6.66 -2.60
CA ALA A 104 2.52 -5.51 -2.13
C ALA A 104 4.00 -5.88 -2.00
N VAL A 105 4.29 -7.04 -1.42
CA VAL A 105 5.67 -7.53 -1.27
C VAL A 105 6.33 -7.76 -2.63
N ALA A 106 5.64 -8.46 -3.53
CA ALA A 106 6.19 -8.73 -4.87
C ALA A 106 6.48 -7.44 -5.63
N THR A 107 5.58 -6.46 -5.53
CA THR A 107 5.78 -5.15 -6.17
C THR A 107 6.97 -4.42 -5.56
N ALA A 108 7.08 -4.41 -4.23
CA ALA A 108 8.19 -3.77 -3.55
C ALA A 108 9.53 -4.37 -3.95
N GLN A 109 9.59 -5.68 -4.09
CA GLN A 109 10.81 -6.35 -4.55
C GLN A 109 11.18 -5.95 -5.97
N ARG A 110 10.21 -5.96 -6.87
CA ARG A 110 10.44 -5.60 -8.27
C ARG A 110 10.86 -4.14 -8.42
N GLU A 111 10.23 -3.24 -7.69
CA GLU A 111 10.47 -1.80 -7.78
C GLU A 111 11.59 -1.32 -6.86
N ASN A 112 12.16 -2.20 -6.07
CA ASN A 112 13.14 -1.86 -5.03
C ASN A 112 12.60 -0.76 -4.10
N ALA A 113 11.37 -0.96 -3.64
CA ALA A 113 10.65 0.00 -2.81
C ALA A 113 10.61 -0.45 -1.35
N VAL A 114 10.40 0.51 -0.45
CA VAL A 114 10.17 0.26 0.97
C VAL A 114 8.67 0.27 1.21
N ILE A 115 8.15 -0.75 1.87
CA ILE A 115 6.73 -0.84 2.18
C ILE A 115 6.44 -0.03 3.44
N LEU A 116 5.49 0.90 3.35
CA LEU A 116 4.99 1.65 4.47
C LEU A 116 3.71 0.98 4.96
N THR A 117 3.73 0.41 6.14
CA THR A 117 2.59 -0.33 6.70
C THR A 117 2.61 -0.31 8.23
N GLY A 118 1.45 -0.59 8.82
CA GLY A 118 1.32 -0.85 10.25
C GLY A 118 0.81 -2.25 10.53
N ASP A 119 0.58 -3.06 9.51
CA ASP A 119 0.04 -4.41 9.67
C ASP A 119 1.11 -5.36 10.22
N PRO A 120 0.89 -5.92 11.42
CA PRO A 120 1.91 -6.79 12.05
C PRO A 120 2.22 -8.05 11.25
N GLU A 121 1.36 -8.48 10.33
CA GLU A 121 1.65 -9.64 9.47
C GLU A 121 2.91 -9.44 8.64
N PHE A 122 3.27 -8.20 8.32
CA PHE A 122 4.48 -7.91 7.55
C PHE A 122 5.77 -8.26 8.30
N LYS A 123 5.71 -8.55 9.59
CA LYS A 123 6.87 -9.09 10.32
C LYS A 123 7.33 -10.42 9.74
N ASN A 124 6.42 -11.18 9.14
CA ASN A 124 6.74 -12.47 8.53
C ASN A 124 7.64 -12.34 7.30
N VAL A 125 7.79 -11.14 6.75
CA VAL A 125 8.57 -10.90 5.52
C VAL A 125 9.68 -9.87 5.70
N GLU A 126 9.91 -9.39 6.91
CA GLU A 126 10.94 -8.37 7.20
C GLU A 126 12.35 -8.77 6.75
N LYS A 127 12.64 -10.05 6.67
CA LYS A 127 13.98 -10.53 6.33
C LYS A 127 14.34 -10.31 4.86
N PHE A 128 13.35 -10.18 3.99
CA PHE A 128 13.61 -10.08 2.55
C PHE A 128 12.92 -8.92 1.85
N VAL A 129 12.19 -8.09 2.58
CA VAL A 129 11.64 -6.84 2.06
C VAL A 129 11.75 -5.78 3.15
N LYS A 130 12.09 -4.57 2.76
CA LYS A 130 12.26 -3.50 3.74
C LYS A 130 10.91 -2.89 4.11
N ILE A 131 10.68 -2.78 5.41
CA ILE A 131 9.45 -2.22 5.96
C ILE A 131 9.76 -0.92 6.70
N ASP A 132 8.96 0.10 6.44
CA ASP A 132 8.95 1.34 7.19
C ASP A 132 7.65 1.34 8.01
N TRP A 133 7.78 1.07 9.30
CA TRP A 133 6.61 0.88 10.14
C TRP A 133 5.95 2.21 10.48
N LEU A 134 4.62 2.25 10.44
CA LEU A 134 3.83 3.45 10.79
C LEU A 134 4.01 3.83 12.25
N THR A 135 4.07 2.83 13.13
CA THR A 135 4.25 3.03 14.56
C THR A 135 5.25 2.00 15.07
N LYS A 136 5.84 2.28 16.18
CA LYS A 136 6.79 1.35 16.78
C LYS A 136 6.09 0.23 17.55
#